data_68a1612490dbd459229ced3008cfe98e
#
_entry.id   68a1612490dbd459229ced3008cfe98e
#
_cell.length_a   1.000
_cell.length_b   1.000
_cell.length_c   1.000
_cell.angle_alpha   90.00
_cell.angle_beta   90.00
_cell.angle_gamma   90.00
#
_symmetry.space_group_name_H-M   'P 1'
#
loop_
_entity.id
_entity.type
_entity.pdbx_description
1 polymer ?
#
loop_
_entity_poly.entity_id
_entity_poly.type
_entity_poly.pdbx_seq_one_letter_code
_entity_poly.pdbx_strand_id
1 'polypeptide(L)'
;MKRVWKTMGELATYVNGYAFKPEDWSENGAPIIRIQNLTGNMPELHGYEGWLDEKYRVVAGDILISWSASLGVYEWTQEDGWLNQHIFKVVFDKEQLDKTYFKYAASRAIEKSATLVHGSTMKHLTKGVFDAIPVPVYAMENQRRIASILHAMDENIANRKRVLALLDELVKSRFVEMFGDASKNPHNYRMGVMVDLCDAIVDCPHSTPQEYVADRT
;
A
#
# COMPACT_ATOMS: atom_id res chain seq x y z
N MET A 1 -2.31 -28.52 -10.78
CA MET A 1 -2.09 -28.10 -9.37
C MET A 1 -3.33 -28.40 -8.54
N LYS A 2 -3.24 -29.28 -7.52
CA LYS A 2 -4.35 -29.54 -6.59
C LYS A 2 -4.44 -28.33 -5.62
N ARG A 3 -5.62 -27.75 -5.50
CA ARG A 3 -5.93 -26.61 -4.65
C ARG A 3 -6.84 -27.05 -3.52
N VAL A 4 -6.55 -26.63 -2.30
CA VAL A 4 -7.40 -26.78 -1.12
C VAL A 4 -7.81 -25.39 -0.67
N TRP A 5 -9.08 -25.21 -0.28
CA TRP A 5 -9.53 -23.97 0.33
C TRP A 5 -9.47 -24.09 1.83
N LYS A 6 -8.86 -23.10 2.48
CA LYS A 6 -8.84 -22.93 3.93
C LYS A 6 -9.24 -21.50 4.27
N THR A 7 -9.78 -21.28 5.45
CA THR A 7 -10.11 -19.94 5.91
C THR A 7 -8.89 -19.26 6.53
N MET A 8 -8.88 -17.92 6.58
CA MET A 8 -7.79 -17.16 7.23
C MET A 8 -7.53 -17.70 8.64
N GLY A 9 -8.59 -17.93 9.44
CA GLY A 9 -8.47 -18.45 10.80
C GLY A 9 -7.84 -19.85 10.92
N GLU A 10 -7.90 -20.68 9.87
CA GLU A 10 -7.24 -21.98 9.79
C GLU A 10 -5.77 -21.90 9.38
N LEU A 11 -5.33 -20.78 8.80
CA LEU A 11 -3.98 -20.63 8.24
C LEU A 11 -2.95 -20.17 9.26
N ALA A 12 -3.32 -19.23 10.14
CA ALA A 12 -2.38 -18.57 11.05
C ALA A 12 -3.10 -18.01 12.28
N THR A 13 -2.34 -17.60 13.27
CA THR A 13 -2.83 -16.77 14.38
C THR A 13 -2.60 -15.29 14.05
N TYR A 14 -3.60 -14.46 14.35
CA TYR A 14 -3.57 -13.01 14.07
C TYR A 14 -3.59 -12.25 15.40
N VAL A 15 -2.45 -11.66 15.73
CA VAL A 15 -2.27 -10.86 16.94
C VAL A 15 -2.65 -9.42 16.63
N ASN A 16 -3.70 -8.92 17.29
CA ASN A 16 -4.07 -7.51 17.16
C ASN A 16 -3.08 -6.64 17.94
N GLY A 17 -2.77 -5.45 17.38
CA GLY A 17 -1.86 -4.52 18.01
C GLY A 17 -2.38 -3.88 19.29
N TYR A 18 -1.48 -3.19 19.98
CA TYR A 18 -1.76 -2.46 21.21
C TYR A 18 -2.47 -1.14 20.92
N ALA A 19 -3.39 -0.74 21.79
CA ALA A 19 -4.15 0.51 21.68
C ALA A 19 -3.37 1.66 22.34
N PHE A 20 -2.41 2.22 21.61
CA PHE A 20 -1.68 3.39 22.07
C PHE A 20 -2.59 4.60 22.20
N LYS A 21 -2.37 5.38 23.25
CA LYS A 21 -3.02 6.66 23.48
C LYS A 21 -2.11 7.81 23.05
N PRO A 22 -2.63 9.03 22.87
CA PRO A 22 -1.80 10.19 22.51
C PRO A 22 -0.64 10.45 23.47
N GLU A 23 -0.82 10.18 24.76
CA GLU A 23 0.22 10.34 25.80
C GLU A 23 1.36 9.31 25.72
N ASP A 24 1.16 8.21 24.97
CA ASP A 24 2.18 7.19 24.75
C ASP A 24 3.17 7.56 23.65
N TRP A 25 2.89 8.63 22.87
CA TRP A 25 3.67 8.99 21.70
C TRP A 25 4.86 9.86 22.10
N SER A 26 6.05 9.47 21.64
CA SER A 26 7.30 10.17 21.87
C SER A 26 8.06 10.38 20.55
N GLU A 27 9.00 11.31 20.54
CA GLU A 27 9.99 11.44 19.46
C GLU A 27 11.11 10.39 19.60
N ASN A 28 11.21 9.74 20.77
CA ASN A 28 12.22 8.75 21.10
C ASN A 28 11.57 7.37 21.30
N GLY A 29 12.43 6.34 21.45
CA GLY A 29 12.02 4.97 21.72
C GLY A 29 11.75 4.14 20.47
N ALA A 30 11.21 2.94 20.65
CA ALA A 30 10.92 2.04 19.55
C ALA A 30 9.69 2.52 18.76
N PRO A 31 9.71 2.49 17.41
CA PRO A 31 8.64 3.05 16.59
C PRO A 31 7.30 2.35 16.78
N ILE A 32 6.22 3.13 16.79
CA ILE A 32 4.84 2.65 16.77
C ILE A 32 4.41 2.49 15.32
N ILE A 33 4.15 1.25 14.90
CA ILE A 33 3.80 0.91 13.52
C ILE A 33 2.30 1.08 13.33
N ARG A 34 1.91 2.09 12.53
CA ARG A 34 0.51 2.44 12.23
C ARG A 34 0.18 2.19 10.76
N ILE A 35 -1.12 2.18 10.44
CA ILE A 35 -1.60 1.98 9.06
C ILE A 35 -0.97 2.98 8.08
N GLN A 36 -0.81 4.24 8.49
CA GLN A 36 -0.21 5.28 7.66
C GLN A 36 1.25 4.97 7.28
N ASN A 37 2.00 4.32 8.17
CA ASN A 37 3.36 3.89 7.88
C ASN A 37 3.38 2.72 6.88
N LEU A 38 2.39 1.83 6.94
CA LEU A 38 2.25 0.71 5.99
C LEU A 38 1.84 1.19 4.59
N THR A 39 1.06 2.26 4.50
CA THR A 39 0.57 2.81 3.23
C THR A 39 1.48 3.88 2.61
N GLY A 40 2.55 4.27 3.30
CA GLY A 40 3.47 5.33 2.86
C GLY A 40 2.91 6.76 2.96
N ASN A 41 1.74 6.93 3.60
CA ASN A 41 1.10 8.25 3.77
C ASN A 41 1.72 9.08 4.92
N MET A 42 2.52 8.46 5.77
CA MET A 42 3.24 9.12 6.86
C MET A 42 4.56 8.36 7.06
N PRO A 43 5.66 8.86 6.52
CA PRO A 43 6.97 8.21 6.66
C PRO A 43 7.53 8.32 8.08
N GLU A 44 7.17 9.35 8.83
CA GLU A 44 7.65 9.56 10.19
C GLU A 44 7.00 8.57 11.16
N LEU A 45 7.84 7.90 11.95
CA LEU A 45 7.42 6.99 13.00
C LEU A 45 7.44 7.73 14.34
N HIS A 46 6.33 7.69 15.07
CA HIS A 46 6.35 8.09 16.47
C HIS A 46 6.90 6.94 17.32
N GLY A 47 7.73 7.27 18.29
CA GLY A 47 8.32 6.31 19.20
C GLY A 47 7.43 6.01 20.40
N TYR A 48 7.80 4.94 21.11
CA TYR A 48 7.29 4.57 22.42
C TYR A 48 8.48 4.20 23.32
N GLU A 49 8.62 4.88 24.43
CA GLU A 49 9.75 4.68 25.36
C GLU A 49 9.48 3.57 26.38
N GLY A 50 8.23 3.09 26.47
CA GLY A 50 7.85 2.00 27.37
C GLY A 50 8.16 0.62 26.81
N TRP A 51 7.78 -0.40 27.56
CA TRP A 51 7.91 -1.81 27.18
C TRP A 51 6.52 -2.45 27.10
N LEU A 52 6.30 -3.27 26.08
CA LEU A 52 5.10 -4.06 25.91
C LEU A 52 5.44 -5.55 25.86
N ASP A 53 4.41 -6.39 25.96
CA ASP A 53 4.51 -7.82 25.72
C ASP A 53 5.11 -8.09 24.33
N GLU A 54 6.05 -9.04 24.22
CA GLU A 54 6.73 -9.43 22.97
C GLU A 54 5.78 -9.82 21.84
N LYS A 55 4.55 -10.21 22.15
CA LYS A 55 3.53 -10.46 21.10
C LYS A 55 3.24 -9.25 20.23
N TYR A 56 3.41 -8.03 20.76
CA TYR A 56 3.21 -6.76 20.03
C TYR A 56 4.46 -6.29 19.29
N ARG A 57 5.62 -6.92 19.53
CA ARG A 57 6.83 -6.59 18.81
C ARG A 57 6.73 -7.01 17.35
N VAL A 58 7.15 -6.16 16.47
CA VAL A 58 7.25 -6.39 15.02
C VAL A 58 8.70 -6.28 14.63
N VAL A 59 9.16 -7.24 13.83
CA VAL A 59 10.52 -7.27 13.29
C VAL A 59 10.48 -7.32 11.76
N ALA A 60 11.59 -6.98 11.11
CA ALA A 60 11.69 -7.07 9.67
C ALA A 60 11.38 -8.49 9.16
N GLY A 61 10.56 -8.59 8.11
CA GLY A 61 10.04 -9.85 7.56
C GLY A 61 8.73 -10.34 8.21
N ASP A 62 8.17 -9.61 9.17
CA ASP A 62 6.83 -9.89 9.67
C ASP A 62 5.76 -9.49 8.65
N ILE A 63 4.72 -10.33 8.54
CA ILE A 63 3.55 -10.00 7.72
C ILE A 63 2.51 -9.33 8.60
N LEU A 64 2.10 -8.14 8.17
CA LEU A 64 1.12 -7.29 8.83
C LEU A 64 -0.12 -7.14 7.97
N ILE A 65 -1.30 -7.16 8.59
CA ILE A 65 -2.59 -7.00 7.90
C ILE A 65 -3.35 -5.85 8.52
N SER A 66 -3.59 -4.80 7.74
CA SER A 66 -4.52 -3.75 8.15
C SER A 66 -5.96 -4.19 7.88
N TRP A 67 -6.80 -4.18 8.92
CA TRP A 67 -8.20 -4.59 8.85
C TRP A 67 -9.19 -3.42 8.98
N SER A 68 -8.69 -2.21 9.03
CA SER A 68 -9.46 -0.98 9.19
C SER A 68 -8.94 0.11 8.24
N ALA A 69 -9.80 1.01 7.81
CA ALA A 69 -9.52 2.14 6.93
C ALA A 69 -8.92 1.72 5.57
N SER A 70 -7.63 1.45 5.51
CA SER A 70 -6.92 0.96 4.32
C SER A 70 -6.61 -0.52 4.47
N LEU A 71 -7.50 -1.38 3.97
CA LEU A 71 -7.31 -2.83 4.02
C LEU A 71 -6.10 -3.24 3.16
N GLY A 72 -5.24 -4.09 3.70
CA GLY A 72 -4.07 -4.56 2.95
C GLY A 72 -3.20 -5.53 3.74
N VAL A 73 -2.32 -6.21 3.02
CA VAL A 73 -1.31 -7.13 3.56
C VAL A 73 0.07 -6.60 3.21
N TYR A 74 0.90 -6.41 4.21
CA TYR A 74 2.19 -5.75 4.09
C TYR A 74 3.28 -6.62 4.70
N GLU A 75 4.47 -6.54 4.17
CA GLU A 75 5.67 -7.08 4.78
C GLU A 75 6.44 -5.92 5.42
N TRP A 76 6.72 -6.02 6.70
CA TRP A 76 7.50 -5.01 7.39
C TRP A 76 8.97 -5.14 7.04
N THR A 77 9.61 -4.06 6.62
CA THR A 77 11.01 -4.08 6.14
C THR A 77 11.90 -3.06 6.82
N GLN A 78 11.35 -2.34 7.81
CA GLN A 78 12.07 -1.31 8.55
C GLN A 78 12.55 -1.85 9.90
N GLU A 79 12.97 -0.96 10.79
CA GLU A 79 13.44 -1.29 12.14
C GLU A 79 12.34 -1.92 13.00
N ASP A 80 12.76 -2.61 14.05
CA ASP A 80 11.86 -3.24 15.01
C ASP A 80 10.99 -2.19 15.72
N GLY A 81 9.73 -2.52 15.91
CA GLY A 81 8.78 -1.59 16.51
C GLY A 81 7.60 -2.27 17.21
N TRP A 82 6.66 -1.47 17.65
CA TRP A 82 5.48 -1.89 18.37
C TRP A 82 4.23 -1.79 17.50
N LEU A 83 3.48 -2.87 17.46
CA LEU A 83 2.27 -2.99 16.64
C LEU A 83 1.12 -2.17 17.22
N ASN A 84 0.62 -1.20 16.47
CA ASN A 84 -0.56 -0.42 16.85
C ASN A 84 -1.86 -1.19 16.55
N GLN A 85 -2.94 -0.84 17.27
CA GLN A 85 -4.30 -1.34 17.04
C GLN A 85 -4.72 -1.18 15.56
N HIS A 86 -5.71 -1.98 15.13
CA HIS A 86 -6.21 -2.03 13.75
C HIS A 86 -5.25 -2.68 12.73
N ILE A 87 -4.16 -3.27 13.22
CA ILE A 87 -3.25 -4.09 12.44
C ILE A 87 -3.10 -5.45 13.12
N PHE A 88 -3.15 -6.52 12.33
CA PHE A 88 -2.78 -7.85 12.78
C PHE A 88 -1.34 -8.16 12.41
N LYS A 89 -0.57 -8.70 13.35
CA LYS A 89 0.66 -9.44 13.05
C LYS A 89 0.30 -10.90 12.79
N VAL A 90 0.81 -11.47 11.70
CA VAL A 90 0.56 -12.85 11.32
C VAL A 90 1.59 -13.77 11.96
N VAL A 91 1.13 -14.73 12.76
CA VAL A 91 1.95 -15.79 13.33
C VAL A 91 1.63 -17.09 12.60
N PHE A 92 2.58 -17.61 11.84
CA PHE A 92 2.42 -18.83 11.02
C PHE A 92 2.60 -20.09 11.87
N ASP A 93 1.60 -20.41 12.70
CA ASP A 93 1.61 -21.48 13.69
C ASP A 93 0.64 -22.64 13.41
N LYS A 94 -0.20 -22.53 12.37
CA LYS A 94 -1.26 -23.52 12.10
C LYS A 94 -1.05 -24.28 10.79
N GLU A 95 -0.52 -23.63 9.78
CA GLU A 95 -0.34 -24.22 8.45
C GLU A 95 1.06 -23.88 7.93
N GLN A 96 1.64 -24.81 7.17
CA GLN A 96 2.92 -24.56 6.52
C GLN A 96 2.71 -23.70 5.27
N LEU A 97 3.12 -22.43 5.33
CA LEU A 97 2.92 -21.43 4.29
C LEU A 97 4.23 -20.73 3.93
N ASP A 98 4.41 -20.50 2.66
CA ASP A 98 5.39 -19.53 2.17
C ASP A 98 4.87 -18.12 2.44
N LYS A 99 5.63 -17.29 3.15
CA LYS A 99 5.21 -15.94 3.56
C LYS A 99 4.86 -15.05 2.38
N THR A 100 5.66 -15.09 1.32
CA THR A 100 5.43 -14.30 0.10
C THR A 100 4.18 -14.75 -0.63
N TYR A 101 3.97 -16.07 -0.75
CA TYR A 101 2.73 -16.61 -1.28
C TYR A 101 1.53 -16.15 -0.45
N PHE A 102 1.61 -16.27 0.88
CA PHE A 102 0.53 -15.87 1.78
C PHE A 102 0.18 -14.40 1.59
N LYS A 103 1.18 -13.51 1.50
CA LYS A 103 0.98 -12.08 1.25
C LYS A 103 0.09 -11.83 0.04
N TYR A 104 0.38 -12.45 -1.10
CA TYR A 104 -0.41 -12.31 -2.32
C TYR A 104 -1.80 -12.94 -2.22
N ALA A 105 -1.88 -14.16 -1.71
CA ALA A 105 -3.13 -14.89 -1.59
C ALA A 105 -4.10 -14.20 -0.62
N ALA A 106 -3.61 -13.76 0.53
CA ALA A 106 -4.39 -13.04 1.53
C ALA A 106 -4.82 -11.65 1.03
N SER A 107 -3.92 -10.89 0.37
CA SER A 107 -4.28 -9.60 -0.25
C SER A 107 -5.46 -9.76 -1.21
N ARG A 108 -5.38 -10.72 -2.11
CA ARG A 108 -6.45 -10.98 -3.08
C ARG A 108 -7.75 -11.44 -2.42
N ALA A 109 -7.66 -12.27 -1.37
CA ALA A 109 -8.83 -12.77 -0.65
C ALA A 109 -9.54 -11.64 0.12
N ILE A 110 -8.79 -10.78 0.79
CA ILE A 110 -9.31 -9.61 1.51
C ILE A 110 -9.96 -8.62 0.53
N GLU A 111 -9.29 -8.29 -0.56
CA GLU A 111 -9.81 -7.39 -1.60
C GLU A 111 -11.16 -7.90 -2.16
N LYS A 112 -11.23 -9.18 -2.51
CA LYS A 112 -12.46 -9.81 -2.98
C LYS A 112 -13.57 -9.79 -1.94
N SER A 113 -13.24 -10.02 -0.68
CA SER A 113 -14.22 -9.99 0.42
C SER A 113 -14.71 -8.58 0.70
N ALA A 114 -13.85 -7.58 0.59
CA ALA A 114 -14.22 -6.18 0.77
C ALA A 114 -15.20 -5.67 -0.29
N THR A 115 -15.13 -6.19 -1.53
CA THR A 115 -16.07 -5.83 -2.60
C THR A 115 -17.46 -6.42 -2.40
N LEU A 116 -17.59 -7.51 -1.63
CA LEU A 116 -18.87 -8.16 -1.33
C LEU A 116 -19.63 -7.48 -0.18
N VAL A 117 -18.95 -6.72 0.67
CA VAL A 117 -19.56 -5.95 1.77
C VAL A 117 -19.92 -4.55 1.28
N HIS A 118 -20.93 -4.47 0.40
CA HIS A 118 -21.44 -3.19 -0.08
C HIS A 118 -22.36 -2.56 0.97
N GLY A 119 -22.09 -1.30 1.39
CA GLY A 119 -23.02 -0.44 2.10
C GLY A 119 -22.52 0.36 3.29
N SER A 120 -21.29 0.25 3.76
CA SER A 120 -20.78 1.12 4.83
C SER A 120 -19.62 2.00 4.36
N THR A 121 -19.69 3.26 4.76
CA THR A 121 -18.68 4.30 4.49
C THR A 121 -17.32 4.00 5.16
N MET A 122 -17.26 3.04 6.08
CA MET A 122 -16.03 2.57 6.71
C MET A 122 -15.82 1.07 6.44
N LYS A 123 -14.74 0.75 5.75
CA LYS A 123 -14.31 -0.63 5.50
C LYS A 123 -13.69 -1.22 6.77
N HIS A 124 -14.52 -1.73 7.67
CA HIS A 124 -14.06 -2.51 8.83
C HIS A 124 -14.40 -3.99 8.63
N LEU A 125 -13.39 -4.85 8.74
CA LEU A 125 -13.58 -6.30 8.82
C LEU A 125 -13.65 -6.71 10.29
N THR A 126 -14.79 -7.21 10.75
CA THR A 126 -14.84 -7.83 12.08
C THR A 126 -13.98 -9.09 12.09
N LYS A 127 -13.46 -9.46 13.28
CA LYS A 127 -12.59 -10.64 13.43
C LYS A 127 -13.23 -11.91 12.86
N GLY A 128 -14.54 -12.13 13.11
CA GLY A 128 -15.25 -13.30 12.60
C GLY A 128 -15.37 -13.33 11.08
N VAL A 129 -15.64 -12.18 10.44
CA VAL A 129 -15.68 -12.07 8.98
C VAL A 129 -14.28 -12.28 8.39
N PHE A 130 -13.26 -11.68 9.00
CA PHE A 130 -11.87 -11.86 8.59
C PHE A 130 -11.44 -13.33 8.68
N ASP A 131 -11.69 -14.00 9.81
CA ASP A 131 -11.31 -15.40 10.02
C ASP A 131 -12.00 -16.35 9.03
N ALA A 132 -13.19 -16.02 8.54
CA ALA A 132 -13.97 -16.81 7.59
C ALA A 132 -13.56 -16.60 6.11
N ILE A 133 -12.68 -15.64 5.81
CA ILE A 133 -12.26 -15.37 4.42
C ILE A 133 -11.55 -16.60 3.84
N PRO A 134 -12.03 -17.16 2.71
CA PRO A 134 -11.42 -18.31 2.09
C PRO A 134 -10.17 -17.96 1.29
N VAL A 135 -9.09 -18.70 1.51
CA VAL A 135 -7.80 -18.54 0.83
C VAL A 135 -7.43 -19.88 0.18
N PRO A 136 -6.97 -19.88 -1.09
CA PRO A 136 -6.50 -21.10 -1.73
C PRO A 136 -5.12 -21.49 -1.18
N VAL A 137 -4.92 -22.75 -0.88
CA VAL A 137 -3.64 -23.32 -0.43
C VAL A 137 -3.21 -24.40 -1.41
N TYR A 138 -1.93 -24.35 -1.77
CA TYR A 138 -1.28 -25.31 -2.65
C TYR A 138 -0.16 -26.04 -1.91
N ALA A 139 0.38 -27.11 -2.50
CA ALA A 139 1.63 -27.70 -2.01
C ALA A 139 2.76 -26.65 -2.02
N MET A 140 3.68 -26.73 -1.05
CA MET A 140 4.73 -25.75 -0.80
C MET A 140 5.55 -25.39 -2.06
N GLU A 141 5.88 -26.36 -2.89
CA GLU A 141 6.57 -26.13 -4.17
C GLU A 141 5.80 -25.16 -5.09
N ASN A 142 4.48 -25.35 -5.18
CA ASN A 142 3.61 -24.49 -5.99
C ASN A 142 3.43 -23.11 -5.35
N GLN A 143 3.37 -23.02 -4.02
CA GLN A 143 3.33 -21.75 -3.32
C GLN A 143 4.57 -20.91 -3.67
N ARG A 144 5.78 -21.48 -3.55
CA ARG A 144 7.04 -20.82 -3.88
C ARG A 144 7.11 -20.39 -5.34
N ARG A 145 6.66 -21.28 -6.25
CA ARG A 145 6.62 -20.95 -7.69
C ARG A 145 5.69 -19.78 -7.99
N ILE A 146 4.49 -19.76 -7.41
CA ILE A 146 3.53 -18.66 -7.57
C ILE A 146 4.11 -17.39 -6.97
N ALA A 147 4.67 -17.46 -5.77
CA ALA A 147 5.28 -16.33 -5.08
C ALA A 147 6.41 -15.71 -5.91
N SER A 148 7.32 -16.51 -6.46
CA SER A 148 8.44 -16.01 -7.27
C SER A 148 7.97 -15.30 -8.55
N ILE A 149 6.94 -15.81 -9.21
CA ILE A 149 6.38 -15.18 -10.42
C ILE A 149 5.74 -13.84 -10.07
N LEU A 150 4.91 -13.79 -9.02
CA LEU A 150 4.22 -12.57 -8.62
C LEU A 150 5.22 -11.51 -8.11
N HIS A 151 6.23 -11.93 -7.36
CA HIS A 151 7.29 -11.02 -6.89
C HIS A 151 8.07 -10.41 -8.07
N ALA A 152 8.46 -11.22 -9.05
CA ALA A 152 9.13 -10.72 -10.25
C ALA A 152 8.25 -9.75 -11.07
N MET A 153 6.92 -9.95 -11.07
CA MET A 153 5.98 -9.01 -11.69
C MET A 153 5.95 -7.67 -10.93
N ASP A 154 5.89 -7.69 -9.59
CA ASP A 154 5.90 -6.47 -8.78
C ASP A 154 7.20 -5.69 -8.95
N GLU A 155 8.36 -6.37 -8.98
CA GLU A 155 9.66 -5.74 -9.26
C GLU A 155 9.67 -5.08 -10.65
N ASN A 156 9.15 -5.75 -11.67
CA ASN A 156 9.05 -5.18 -13.03
C ASN A 156 8.14 -3.94 -13.03
N ILE A 157 7.01 -3.96 -12.34
CA ILE A 157 6.11 -2.80 -12.22
C ILE A 157 6.82 -1.65 -11.52
N ALA A 158 7.51 -1.90 -10.41
CA ALA A 158 8.25 -0.90 -9.66
C ALA A 158 9.37 -0.28 -10.51
N ASN A 159 10.14 -1.09 -11.24
CA ASN A 159 11.19 -0.63 -12.13
C ASN A 159 10.64 0.24 -13.27
N ARG A 160 9.51 -0.14 -13.88
CA ARG A 160 8.88 0.66 -14.94
C ARG A 160 8.38 2.01 -14.41
N LYS A 161 7.79 2.05 -13.21
CA LYS A 161 7.39 3.30 -12.56
C LYS A 161 8.59 4.21 -12.31
N ARG A 162 9.71 3.64 -11.86
CA ARG A 162 10.95 4.39 -11.66
C ARG A 162 11.50 4.95 -12.97
N VAL A 163 11.50 4.15 -14.04
CA VAL A 163 11.94 4.62 -15.37
C VAL A 163 11.07 5.78 -15.86
N LEU A 164 9.74 5.69 -15.71
CA LEU A 164 8.85 6.80 -16.08
C LEU A 164 9.17 8.07 -15.28
N ALA A 165 9.36 7.98 -13.97
CA ALA A 165 9.73 9.13 -13.15
C ALA A 165 11.08 9.76 -13.59
N LEU A 166 12.08 8.93 -13.91
CA LEU A 166 13.38 9.41 -14.42
C LEU A 166 13.25 10.07 -15.81
N LEU A 167 12.36 9.57 -16.65
CA LEU A 167 12.09 10.21 -17.96
C LEU A 167 11.42 11.57 -17.78
N ASP A 168 10.48 11.71 -16.86
CA ASP A 168 9.87 13.00 -16.52
C ASP A 168 10.90 14.01 -15.99
N GLU A 169 11.82 13.56 -15.13
CA GLU A 169 12.94 14.39 -14.66
C GLU A 169 13.88 14.78 -15.81
N LEU A 170 14.19 13.83 -16.69
CA LEU A 170 15.03 14.09 -17.85
C LEU A 170 14.43 15.16 -18.77
N VAL A 171 13.13 15.08 -19.07
CA VAL A 171 12.43 16.08 -19.89
C VAL A 171 12.51 17.46 -19.23
N LYS A 172 12.25 17.57 -17.93
CA LYS A 172 12.34 18.82 -17.19
C LYS A 172 13.77 19.37 -17.18
N SER A 173 14.75 18.53 -16.89
CA SER A 173 16.16 18.90 -16.89
C SER A 173 16.63 19.37 -18.27
N ARG A 174 16.23 18.66 -19.32
CA ARG A 174 16.57 19.02 -20.68
C ARG A 174 15.94 20.34 -21.12
N PHE A 175 14.70 20.58 -20.69
CA PHE A 175 14.05 21.88 -20.93
C PHE A 175 14.85 23.04 -20.28
N VAL A 176 15.23 22.86 -19.00
CA VAL A 176 16.03 23.87 -18.27
C VAL A 176 17.42 24.05 -18.90
N GLU A 177 18.05 22.97 -19.36
CA GLU A 177 19.34 23.06 -20.05
C GLU A 177 19.23 23.85 -21.37
N MET A 178 18.18 23.62 -22.15
CA MET A 178 18.00 24.28 -23.45
C MET A 178 17.51 25.72 -23.36
N PHE A 179 16.63 26.02 -22.43
CA PHE A 179 15.91 27.30 -22.35
C PHE A 179 16.25 28.11 -21.10
N GLY A 180 16.99 27.53 -20.17
CA GLY A 180 17.25 28.13 -18.87
C GLY A 180 16.07 27.97 -17.90
N ASP A 181 16.30 28.38 -16.65
CA ASP A 181 15.24 28.45 -15.65
C ASP A 181 14.28 29.60 -15.98
N ALA A 182 13.03 29.28 -16.33
CA ALA A 182 12.02 30.25 -16.74
C ALA A 182 11.80 31.37 -15.68
N SER A 183 11.99 31.07 -14.38
CA SER A 183 11.84 32.06 -13.32
C SER A 183 12.96 33.10 -13.32
N LYS A 184 14.14 32.75 -13.81
CA LYS A 184 15.34 33.60 -13.87
C LYS A 184 15.57 34.25 -15.23
N ASN A 185 14.92 33.70 -16.28
CA ASN A 185 15.06 34.13 -17.66
C ASN A 185 16.53 34.44 -18.07
N PRO A 186 17.48 33.49 -17.91
CA PRO A 186 18.92 33.75 -18.09
C PRO A 186 19.29 34.13 -19.53
N HIS A 187 18.45 33.79 -20.49
CA HIS A 187 18.67 34.09 -21.91
C HIS A 187 17.94 35.38 -22.39
N ASN A 188 17.32 36.12 -21.46
CA ASN A 188 16.59 37.36 -21.75
C ASN A 188 15.50 37.19 -22.83
N TYR A 189 14.77 36.09 -22.81
CA TYR A 189 13.63 35.89 -23.69
C TYR A 189 12.57 36.97 -23.43
N ARG A 190 11.84 37.35 -24.49
CA ARG A 190 10.73 38.27 -24.37
C ARG A 190 9.68 37.70 -23.41
N MET A 191 9.36 38.48 -22.40
CA MET A 191 8.28 38.13 -21.44
C MET A 191 6.97 38.70 -21.99
N GLY A 192 5.90 37.92 -21.88
CA GLY A 192 4.54 38.29 -22.24
C GLY A 192 3.53 37.71 -21.30
N VAL A 193 2.33 38.27 -21.25
CA VAL A 193 1.23 37.67 -20.51
C VAL A 193 0.53 36.59 -21.35
N MET A 194 -0.04 35.58 -20.70
CA MET A 194 -0.64 34.43 -21.41
C MET A 194 -1.67 34.84 -22.45
N VAL A 195 -2.43 35.90 -22.20
CA VAL A 195 -3.46 36.41 -23.09
C VAL A 195 -2.89 36.89 -24.43
N ASP A 196 -1.64 37.40 -24.45
CA ASP A 196 -0.97 37.88 -25.66
C ASP A 196 -0.31 36.75 -26.46
N LEU A 197 -0.22 35.55 -25.86
CA LEU A 197 0.46 34.38 -26.44
C LEU A 197 -0.51 33.32 -26.97
N CYS A 198 -1.80 33.45 -26.65
CA CYS A 198 -2.83 32.47 -26.99
C CYS A 198 -3.93 33.13 -27.85
N ASP A 199 -4.39 32.45 -28.89
CA ASP A 199 -5.52 32.89 -29.70
C ASP A 199 -6.84 32.91 -28.92
N ALA A 200 -6.97 32.02 -27.94
CA ALA A 200 -8.10 31.96 -27.01
C ALA A 200 -7.70 31.30 -25.70
N ILE A 201 -8.22 31.82 -24.62
CA ILE A 201 -8.20 31.13 -23.29
C ILE A 201 -9.65 30.77 -22.98
N VAL A 202 -9.96 29.47 -22.96
CA VAL A 202 -11.30 28.96 -22.71
C VAL A 202 -11.31 28.30 -21.36
N ASP A 203 -12.24 28.69 -20.47
CA ASP A 203 -12.46 28.03 -19.19
C ASP A 203 -13.13 26.67 -19.41
N CYS A 204 -12.67 25.68 -18.68
CA CYS A 204 -13.27 24.35 -18.76
C CYS A 204 -14.66 24.38 -18.09
N PRO A 205 -15.73 23.93 -18.76
CA PRO A 205 -17.04 23.88 -18.14
C PRO A 205 -17.00 22.95 -16.90
N HIS A 206 -17.48 23.45 -15.78
CA HIS A 206 -17.53 22.73 -14.49
C HIS A 206 -18.57 21.58 -14.47
N SER A 207 -18.99 21.08 -15.61
CA SER A 207 -19.87 19.92 -15.75
C SER A 207 -19.05 18.68 -16.06
N THR A 208 -19.29 17.60 -15.31
CA THR A 208 -18.72 16.29 -15.62
C THR A 208 -19.11 15.90 -17.04
N PRO A 209 -18.15 15.54 -17.93
CA PRO A 209 -18.48 15.03 -19.25
C PRO A 209 -19.42 13.83 -19.14
N GLN A 210 -20.51 13.79 -19.93
CA GLN A 210 -21.33 12.59 -20.01
C GLN A 210 -20.50 11.48 -20.65
N GLU A 211 -20.39 10.34 -19.96
CA GLU A 211 -19.80 9.14 -20.57
C GLU A 211 -20.68 8.70 -21.74
N TYR A 212 -20.18 8.81 -22.94
CA TYR A 212 -20.77 8.16 -24.09
C TYR A 212 -20.43 6.67 -24.02
N VAL A 213 -21.41 5.87 -23.62
CA VAL A 213 -21.36 4.42 -23.84
C VAL A 213 -21.41 4.21 -25.34
N ALA A 214 -20.29 3.92 -25.98
CA ALA A 214 -20.27 3.51 -27.37
C ALA A 214 -20.99 2.16 -27.47
N ASP A 215 -22.17 2.15 -28.08
CA ASP A 215 -22.84 0.91 -28.47
C ASP A 215 -21.89 0.11 -29.38
N ARG A 216 -21.40 -1.00 -28.86
CA ARG A 216 -20.68 -1.99 -29.67
C ARG A 216 -21.73 -2.82 -30.43
N THR A 217 -22.02 -2.44 -31.64
CA THR A 217 -22.58 -3.35 -32.66
C THR A 217 -21.50 -4.24 -33.21
#